data_7ae4dc316f725faf0b50174f538775e8
#
_entry.id   7ae4dc316f725faf0b50174f538775e8
#
_cell.length_a   1.000
_cell.length_b   1.000
_cell.length_c   1.000
_cell.angle_alpha   90.00
_cell.angle_beta   90.00
_cell.angle_gamma   90.00
#
_symmetry.space_group_name_H-M   'P 1'
#
loop_
_entity.id
_entity.type
_entity.pdbx_description
1 polymer ?
#
loop_
_entity_poly.entity_id
_entity_poly.type
_entity_poly.pdbx_seq_one_letter_code
_entity_poly.pdbx_strand_id
1 'polypeptide(L)'
;LSYKDDVRPQQQKVELWDGPVKPETIRPGSVQWERASLHSAANVLHLSDRLNATPDHPLKYKIAWIGACKLYDTKKLREAGGFNFWRELPPEHSGEDVMAQLKVIEKFGGCGILPSGAYHQEFETKVPNRDVDAFRVLDL
;
A
#
# COMPACT_ATOMS: atom_id res chain seq x y z
N LEU A 1 -2.50 7.83 4.99
CA LEU A 1 -3.10 7.63 6.31
C LEU A 1 -2.66 8.72 7.26
N SER A 2 -3.51 9.06 8.20
CA SER A 2 -3.20 9.90 9.35
C SER A 2 -3.51 9.10 10.61
N TYR A 3 -2.65 9.17 11.60
CA TYR A 3 -2.80 8.45 12.86
C TYR A 3 -3.03 9.44 13.99
N LYS A 4 -3.89 9.09 14.92
CA LYS A 4 -4.03 9.83 16.18
C LYS A 4 -2.82 9.53 17.06
N ASP A 5 -2.31 10.55 17.72
CA ASP A 5 -1.16 10.39 18.63
C ASP A 5 0.06 9.73 17.97
N ASP A 6 0.34 10.16 16.74
CA ASP A 6 1.30 9.53 15.83
C ASP A 6 2.72 9.57 16.38
N VAL A 7 3.12 8.48 17.00
CA VAL A 7 4.50 8.23 17.45
C VAL A 7 5.39 7.68 16.34
N ARG A 8 4.83 7.46 15.15
CA ARG A 8 5.54 6.92 14.01
C ARG A 8 6.30 8.02 13.28
N PRO A 9 7.48 7.72 12.74
CA PRO A 9 8.23 8.69 11.96
C PRO A 9 7.40 9.21 10.78
N GLN A 10 7.29 10.53 10.67
CA GLN A 10 6.69 11.14 9.49
C GLN A 10 7.63 11.02 8.31
N GLN A 11 7.10 10.65 7.16
CA GLN A 11 7.87 10.64 5.93
C GLN A 11 8.21 12.05 5.50
N GLN A 12 9.48 12.25 5.14
CA GLN A 12 9.96 13.55 4.70
C GLN A 12 9.86 13.74 3.18
N LYS A 13 9.67 12.65 2.45
CA LYS A 13 9.58 12.67 0.98
C LYS A 13 8.79 11.48 0.46
N VAL A 14 8.23 11.65 -0.72
CA VAL A 14 7.64 10.60 -1.55
C VAL A 14 8.22 10.68 -2.95
N GLU A 15 8.24 9.57 -3.66
CA GLU A 15 8.59 9.54 -5.08
C GLU A 15 7.31 9.73 -5.89
N LEU A 16 7.22 10.82 -6.64
CA LEU A 16 6.06 11.11 -7.47
C LEU A 16 6.11 10.35 -8.80
N TRP A 17 4.94 10.03 -9.33
CA TRP A 17 4.80 9.63 -10.72
C TRP A 17 4.93 10.85 -11.63
N ASP A 18 5.86 10.78 -12.57
CA ASP A 18 5.91 11.70 -13.70
C ASP A 18 5.11 11.09 -14.87
N GLY A 19 3.89 11.60 -15.04
CA GLY A 19 2.95 11.10 -16.03
C GLY A 19 2.08 9.90 -15.55
N PRO A 20 1.72 8.96 -16.44
CA PRO A 20 0.81 7.89 -16.12
C PRO A 20 1.43 6.86 -15.17
N VAL A 21 0.60 6.33 -14.29
CA VAL A 21 0.97 5.18 -13.44
C VAL A 21 1.25 3.97 -14.33
N LYS A 22 2.35 3.27 -14.04
CA LYS A 22 2.81 2.10 -14.82
C LYS A 22 2.88 0.85 -13.94
N PRO A 23 2.81 -0.33 -14.53
CA PRO A 23 3.14 -1.57 -13.85
C PRO A 23 4.55 -1.55 -13.24
N GLU A 24 4.69 -2.11 -12.05
CA GLU A 24 5.97 -2.30 -11.38
C GLU A 24 6.01 -3.69 -10.73
N THR A 25 7.09 -4.42 -10.94
CA THR A 25 7.36 -5.66 -10.20
C THR A 25 8.00 -5.31 -8.87
N ILE A 26 7.28 -5.58 -7.79
CA ILE A 26 7.72 -5.29 -6.42
C ILE A 26 7.86 -6.61 -5.67
N ARG A 27 9.06 -6.88 -5.16
CA ARG A 27 9.37 -8.09 -4.39
C ARG A 27 9.93 -7.72 -3.03
N PRO A 28 9.68 -8.53 -1.99
CA PRO A 28 10.35 -8.35 -0.71
C PRO A 28 11.87 -8.21 -0.88
N GLY A 29 12.46 -7.19 -0.26
CA GLY A 29 13.88 -6.88 -0.37
C GLY A 29 14.32 -6.10 -1.62
N SER A 30 13.42 -5.80 -2.55
CA SER A 30 13.73 -4.90 -3.67
C SER A 30 13.77 -3.42 -3.24
N VAL A 31 14.41 -2.58 -4.05
CA VAL A 31 14.42 -1.12 -3.83
C VAL A 31 13.00 -0.55 -3.77
N GLN A 32 12.09 -1.06 -4.60
CA GLN A 32 10.69 -0.66 -4.57
C GLN A 32 9.98 -1.07 -3.29
N TRP A 33 10.40 -2.21 -2.69
CA TRP A 33 9.85 -2.69 -1.42
C TRP A 33 10.12 -1.73 -0.26
N GLU A 34 11.23 -1.01 -0.29
CA GLU A 34 11.55 -0.01 0.74
C GLU A 34 10.49 1.09 0.85
N ARG A 35 9.71 1.31 -0.20
CA ARG A 35 8.55 2.21 -0.13
C ARG A 35 7.50 1.74 0.87
N ALA A 36 7.40 0.44 1.14
CA ALA A 36 6.46 -0.11 2.11
C ALA A 36 6.80 0.33 3.54
N SER A 37 8.08 0.32 3.92
CA SER A 37 8.53 0.82 5.21
C SER A 37 8.25 2.32 5.38
N LEU A 38 8.24 3.04 4.26
CA LEU A 38 8.01 4.47 4.23
C LEU A 38 6.51 4.84 4.27
N HIS A 39 5.65 4.08 3.59
CA HIS A 39 4.28 4.52 3.31
C HIS A 39 3.19 3.71 4.00
N SER A 40 3.43 2.45 4.29
CA SER A 40 2.41 1.61 4.93
C SER A 40 2.17 1.96 6.39
N ALA A 41 3.24 2.35 7.06
CA ALA A 41 3.22 2.70 8.47
C ALA A 41 3.38 4.21 8.72
N ALA A 42 3.60 4.99 7.68
CA ALA A 42 3.92 6.39 7.80
C ALA A 42 2.79 7.30 7.35
N ASN A 43 2.69 8.41 8.01
CA ASN A 43 1.81 9.48 7.62
C ASN A 43 2.50 10.32 6.53
N VAL A 44 1.95 10.28 5.32
CA VAL A 44 2.44 11.10 4.19
C VAL A 44 1.52 12.27 3.87
N LEU A 45 0.35 12.35 4.51
CA LEU A 45 -0.64 13.36 4.22
C LEU A 45 -0.13 14.78 4.51
N HIS A 46 0.71 14.94 5.52
CA HIS A 46 1.36 16.21 5.86
C HIS A 46 2.26 16.77 4.74
N LEU A 47 2.65 15.93 3.77
CA LEU A 47 3.42 16.39 2.61
C LEU A 47 2.56 17.14 1.59
N SER A 48 1.24 17.08 1.70
CA SER A 48 0.33 17.71 0.76
C SER A 48 0.58 19.21 0.62
N ASP A 49 0.70 19.92 1.73
CA ASP A 49 0.95 21.35 1.73
C ASP A 49 2.31 21.69 1.13
N ARG A 50 3.34 20.95 1.51
CA ARG A 50 4.70 21.16 1.00
C ARG A 50 4.82 20.88 -0.50
N LEU A 51 4.03 19.98 -1.02
CA LEU A 51 4.01 19.61 -2.43
C LEU A 51 2.93 20.34 -3.22
N ASN A 52 2.19 21.25 -2.58
CA ASN A 52 1.06 21.96 -3.18
C ASN A 52 0.00 21.03 -3.78
N ALA A 53 -0.21 19.87 -3.17
CA ALA A 53 -1.26 18.95 -3.55
C ALA A 53 -2.61 19.45 -3.02
N THR A 54 -3.59 19.58 -3.89
CA THR A 54 -4.95 20.00 -3.53
C THR A 54 -5.97 19.03 -4.13
N PRO A 55 -7.23 19.03 -3.67
CA PRO A 55 -8.27 18.22 -4.29
C PRO A 55 -8.44 18.48 -5.80
N ASP A 56 -8.21 19.71 -6.25
CA ASP A 56 -8.29 20.09 -7.65
C ASP A 56 -7.02 19.74 -8.43
N HIS A 57 -5.90 19.58 -7.73
CA HIS A 57 -4.59 19.23 -8.28
C HIS A 57 -3.95 18.09 -7.48
N PRO A 58 -4.52 16.87 -7.55
CA PRO A 58 -3.99 15.73 -6.81
C PRO A 58 -2.68 15.25 -7.41
N LEU A 59 -1.77 14.83 -6.54
CA LEU A 59 -0.49 14.23 -6.93
C LEU A 59 -0.53 12.72 -6.71
N LYS A 60 0.03 11.98 -7.66
CA LYS A 60 0.20 10.53 -7.55
C LYS A 60 1.62 10.22 -7.11
N TYR A 61 1.77 9.39 -6.08
CA TYR A 61 3.08 8.95 -5.62
C TYR A 61 3.22 7.44 -5.70
N LYS A 62 4.46 6.98 -5.86
CA LYS A 62 4.78 5.56 -5.96
C LYS A 62 4.65 4.88 -4.60
N ILE A 63 4.12 3.69 -4.62
CA ILE A 63 3.91 2.85 -3.44
C ILE A 63 4.51 1.46 -3.68
N ALA A 64 4.80 0.72 -2.62
CA ALA A 64 4.92 -0.73 -2.69
C ALA A 64 3.56 -1.37 -2.36
N TRP A 65 2.98 -0.99 -1.25
CA TRP A 65 1.63 -1.31 -0.82
C TRP A 65 1.17 -0.28 0.22
N ILE A 66 -0.11 -0.23 0.49
CA ILE A 66 -0.69 0.66 1.50
C ILE A 66 -1.53 -0.15 2.46
N GLY A 67 -1.42 0.15 3.76
CA GLY A 67 -2.31 -0.37 4.79
C GLY A 67 -3.75 0.16 4.63
N ALA A 68 -4.59 -0.18 5.51
CA ALA A 68 -5.98 0.17 5.78
C ALA A 68 -6.89 0.78 4.68
N CYS A 69 -6.48 1.76 3.90
CA CYS A 69 -7.36 2.46 2.93
C CYS A 69 -6.90 2.25 1.49
N LYS A 70 -7.60 1.38 0.77
CA LYS A 70 -7.32 0.99 -0.61
C LYS A 70 -8.57 1.02 -1.47
N LEU A 71 -8.41 1.44 -2.71
CA LEU A 71 -9.44 1.36 -3.75
C LEU A 71 -8.88 0.56 -4.93
N TYR A 72 -9.70 -0.31 -5.47
CA TYR A 72 -9.39 -1.10 -6.66
C TYR A 72 -10.39 -0.85 -7.78
N ASP A 73 -9.88 -0.78 -8.98
CA ASP A 73 -10.71 -1.08 -10.14
C ASP A 73 -11.08 -2.57 -10.07
N THR A 74 -12.36 -2.86 -9.94
CA THR A 74 -12.87 -4.22 -9.72
C THR A 74 -12.52 -5.17 -10.87
N LYS A 75 -12.51 -4.68 -12.11
CA LYS A 75 -12.14 -5.49 -13.28
C LYS A 75 -10.66 -5.85 -13.21
N LYS A 76 -9.80 -4.89 -12.97
CA LYS A 76 -8.35 -5.10 -12.84
C LYS A 76 -8.00 -6.02 -11.68
N LEU A 77 -8.66 -5.87 -10.54
CA LEU A 77 -8.47 -6.77 -9.39
C LEU A 77 -8.82 -8.22 -9.78
N ARG A 78 -9.95 -8.44 -10.43
CA ARG A 78 -10.35 -9.78 -10.91
C ARG A 78 -9.37 -10.34 -11.93
N GLU A 79 -8.92 -9.54 -12.87
CA GLU A 79 -7.94 -9.94 -13.90
C GLU A 79 -6.56 -10.24 -13.30
N ALA A 80 -6.21 -9.62 -12.16
CA ALA A 80 -5.00 -9.95 -11.41
C ALA A 80 -5.13 -11.20 -10.52
N GLY A 81 -6.29 -11.88 -10.56
CA GLY A 81 -6.57 -13.06 -9.76
C GLY A 81 -7.30 -12.80 -8.45
N GLY A 82 -7.56 -11.53 -8.11
CA GLY A 82 -8.26 -11.16 -6.88
C GLY A 82 -7.57 -11.70 -5.63
N PHE A 83 -8.35 -12.37 -4.78
CA PHE A 83 -7.88 -13.05 -3.57
C PHE A 83 -7.90 -14.57 -3.71
N ASN A 84 -7.85 -15.12 -4.92
CA ASN A 84 -7.99 -16.57 -5.16
C ASN A 84 -6.88 -17.42 -4.50
N PHE A 85 -5.77 -16.82 -4.15
CA PHE A 85 -4.66 -17.44 -3.42
C PHE A 85 -4.98 -17.80 -1.97
N TRP A 86 -6.09 -17.34 -1.41
CA TRP A 86 -6.44 -17.59 0.01
C TRP A 86 -6.47 -19.08 0.39
N ARG A 87 -6.75 -19.95 -0.57
CA ARG A 87 -6.79 -21.42 -0.35
C ARG A 87 -5.41 -22.04 -0.15
N GLU A 88 -4.37 -21.34 -0.52
CA GLU A 88 -2.98 -21.77 -0.39
C GLU A 88 -2.37 -21.30 0.94
N LEU A 89 -3.12 -20.54 1.73
CA LEU A 89 -2.69 -19.98 2.99
C LEU A 89 -3.31 -20.74 4.17
N PRO A 90 -2.56 -20.92 5.27
CA PRO A 90 -3.12 -21.44 6.51
C PRO A 90 -4.14 -20.47 7.11
N PRO A 91 -5.04 -20.91 7.99
CA PRO A 91 -6.05 -20.04 8.61
C PRO A 91 -5.46 -18.84 9.36
N GLU A 92 -4.30 -18.97 9.95
CA GLU A 92 -3.60 -17.94 10.73
C GLU A 92 -2.64 -17.11 9.87
N HIS A 93 -3.04 -16.77 8.66
CA HIS A 93 -2.22 -15.91 7.79
C HIS A 93 -2.51 -14.42 8.01
N SER A 94 -1.58 -13.62 7.51
CA SER A 94 -1.70 -12.17 7.35
C SER A 94 -1.16 -11.74 5.98
N GLY A 95 -1.29 -10.45 5.63
CA GLY A 95 -0.69 -9.90 4.42
C GLY A 95 -1.39 -10.27 3.11
N GLU A 96 -2.59 -10.85 3.16
CA GLU A 96 -3.41 -11.17 1.99
C GLU A 96 -3.78 -9.91 1.20
N ASP A 97 -3.98 -8.83 1.89
CA ASP A 97 -4.27 -7.54 1.29
C ASP A 97 -3.03 -6.93 0.61
N VAL A 98 -1.85 -7.18 1.14
CA VAL A 98 -0.58 -6.80 0.51
C VAL A 98 -0.37 -7.62 -0.77
N MET A 99 -0.57 -8.93 -0.69
CA MET A 99 -0.44 -9.84 -1.84
C MET A 99 -1.34 -9.42 -3.01
N ALA A 100 -2.61 -9.13 -2.73
CA ALA A 100 -3.54 -8.66 -3.75
C ALA A 100 -3.08 -7.33 -4.38
N GLN A 101 -2.56 -6.40 -3.58
CA GLN A 101 -2.01 -5.14 -4.07
C GLN A 101 -0.82 -5.38 -5.01
N LEU A 102 0.13 -6.22 -4.61
CA LEU A 102 1.33 -6.51 -5.39
C LEU A 102 0.97 -7.10 -6.76
N LYS A 103 0.02 -8.03 -6.81
CA LYS A 103 -0.48 -8.61 -8.08
C LYS A 103 -1.13 -7.56 -8.99
N VAL A 104 -1.91 -6.66 -8.42
CA VAL A 104 -2.52 -5.57 -9.19
C VAL A 104 -1.48 -4.57 -9.68
N ILE A 105 -0.52 -4.20 -8.81
CA ILE A 105 0.55 -3.26 -9.16
C ILE A 105 1.43 -3.84 -10.27
N GLU A 106 1.77 -5.12 -10.19
CA GLU A 106 2.58 -5.78 -11.21
C GLU A 106 1.92 -5.79 -12.57
N LYS A 107 0.62 -5.98 -12.63
CA LYS A 107 -0.11 -6.09 -13.89
C LYS A 107 -0.60 -4.75 -14.45
N PHE A 108 -0.99 -3.84 -13.59
CA PHE A 108 -1.71 -2.61 -13.97
C PHE A 108 -1.13 -1.32 -13.37
N GLY A 109 -0.23 -1.44 -12.42
CA GLY A 109 0.26 -0.31 -11.64
C GLY A 109 -0.64 0.05 -10.46
N GLY A 110 -0.09 0.90 -9.60
CA GLY A 110 -0.77 1.43 -8.43
C GLY A 110 -0.13 2.73 -7.95
N CYS A 111 -0.86 3.53 -7.22
CA CYS A 111 -0.35 4.78 -6.66
C CYS A 111 -1.07 5.16 -5.37
N GLY A 112 -0.39 5.90 -4.53
CA GLY A 112 -1.04 6.72 -3.52
C GLY A 112 -1.44 8.07 -4.11
N ILE A 113 -2.40 8.74 -3.49
CA ILE A 113 -2.93 10.03 -3.94
C ILE A 113 -2.85 11.03 -2.80
N LEU A 114 -2.23 12.19 -3.04
CA LEU A 114 -2.27 13.35 -2.18
C LEU A 114 -3.22 14.41 -2.79
N PRO A 115 -4.00 15.15 -1.98
CA PRO A 115 -4.07 15.13 -0.52
C PRO A 115 -5.06 14.11 0.05
N SER A 116 -5.54 13.16 -0.74
CA SER A 116 -6.51 12.17 -0.29
C SER A 116 -5.93 11.24 0.77
N GLY A 117 -6.70 10.92 1.78
CA GLY A 117 -6.26 10.07 2.86
C GLY A 117 -7.40 9.60 3.74
N ALA A 118 -7.09 8.73 4.68
CA ALA A 118 -8.00 8.25 5.70
C ALA A 118 -7.36 8.39 7.08
N TYR A 119 -8.18 8.65 8.05
CA TYR A 119 -7.77 8.63 9.45
C TYR A 119 -7.80 7.19 9.95
N HIS A 120 -6.68 6.70 10.42
CA HIS A 120 -6.57 5.35 10.97
C HIS A 120 -6.81 5.38 12.47
N GLN A 121 -7.85 4.67 12.92
CA GLN A 121 -8.04 4.41 14.33
C GLN A 121 -7.15 3.26 14.75
N GLU A 122 -6.28 3.49 15.71
CA GLU A 122 -5.41 2.45 16.24
C GLU A 122 -6.12 1.70 17.37
N PHE A 123 -6.57 0.50 17.08
CA PHE A 123 -7.03 -0.46 18.07
C PHE A 123 -5.98 -1.57 18.23
N GLU A 124 -6.04 -2.28 19.35
CA GLU A 124 -5.23 -3.47 19.55
C GLU A 124 -5.42 -4.46 18.40
N THR A 125 -4.32 -4.95 17.87
CA THR A 125 -4.38 -5.94 16.80
C THR A 125 -4.96 -7.26 17.32
N LYS A 126 -5.87 -7.83 16.55
CA LYS A 126 -6.39 -9.19 16.82
C LYS A 126 -5.54 -10.29 16.19
N VAL A 127 -4.50 -9.93 15.46
CA VAL A 127 -3.57 -10.87 14.84
C VAL A 127 -2.29 -10.88 15.67
N PRO A 128 -2.20 -11.77 16.69
CA PRO A 128 -1.07 -11.77 17.63
C PRO A 128 0.22 -12.29 16.99
N ASN A 129 0.09 -13.12 15.97
CA ASN A 129 1.21 -13.72 15.26
C ASN A 129 1.14 -13.39 13.76
N ARG A 130 2.26 -12.92 13.21
CA ARG A 130 2.43 -12.61 11.78
C ARG A 130 3.54 -13.44 11.14
N ASP A 131 3.73 -14.66 11.62
CA ASP A 131 4.79 -15.55 11.11
C ASP A 131 4.49 -16.01 9.68
N VAL A 132 3.21 -16.03 9.30
CA VAL A 132 2.76 -16.38 7.95
C VAL A 132 2.21 -15.16 7.24
N ASP A 133 3.06 -14.42 6.59
CA ASP A 133 2.67 -13.35 5.65
C ASP A 133 2.51 -13.91 4.24
N ALA A 134 1.35 -13.71 3.62
CA ALA A 134 1.00 -14.24 2.30
C ALA A 134 2.08 -13.97 1.24
N PHE A 135 2.58 -12.75 1.17
CA PHE A 135 3.59 -12.33 0.19
C PHE A 135 5.00 -12.88 0.45
N ARG A 136 5.22 -13.60 1.57
CA ARG A 136 6.48 -14.28 1.90
C ARG A 136 6.44 -15.76 1.62
N VAL A 137 5.25 -16.36 1.66
CA VAL A 137 5.07 -17.81 1.51
C VAL A 137 4.50 -18.19 0.15
N LEU A 138 3.89 -17.24 -0.56
CA LEU A 138 3.39 -17.44 -1.91
C LEU A 138 4.25 -16.69 -2.92
N ASP A 139 4.46 -17.29 -4.07
CA ASP A 139 5.09 -16.63 -5.22
C ASP A 139 4.14 -15.59 -5.82
N LEU A 140 4.70 -14.46 -6.18
CA LEU A 140 4.02 -13.36 -6.87
C LEU A 140 3.99 -13.60 -8.37
#